data_2fcb69a8bf135cb0543e6b4f67194cc8
#
_entry.id   2fcb69a8bf135cb0543e6b4f67194cc8
#
_cell.length_a   1.000
_cell.length_b   1.000
_cell.length_c   1.000
_cell.angle_alpha   90.00
_cell.angle_beta   90.00
_cell.angle_gamma   90.00
#
_symmetry.space_group_name_H-M   'P 1'
#
loop_
_entity.id
_entity.type
_entity.pdbx_description
1 polymer ?
#
loop_
_entity_poly.entity_id
_entity_poly.type
_entity_poly.pdbx_seq_one_letter_code
_entity_poly.pdbx_strand_id
1 'polypeptide(L)'
;MKLEQLMEDVPFTLVQGTLETEIEDIIYDSRKAAPGLLFVCIVGTQRDSHDLAADCVAKGVNTLVIQHDIDLSAMPDVNVIKVESSRYAMAKMSANLFGNPSRQMTMIGVTGTKGKTTTTHMIKSVLEAAGRKVGMIGTNGIYFLGHHKETANTTPESYELQKTFRQFLDAGCDTALMEVSSQGLMMDRVAGIHFHVGVFTNLSPDHIGPGEHKTFEEYRGWKGKLFQRCDIGVVNIDDANTEALLEGHTCQLVTYGRGEAADYRAGEYQLLRTHDFLGVQFHVSGKDDMDVKVNMPGEFSVYNALAALAVGKVLGLPDEAIHEGLGKCVVKGRVELVPISKRFTILLDYAHNEVSTESLLTTLRAYHPHRLVVVFGCGGNRSKLRRYGMGEICAKMADLSILTEDNNRFEKVEDILADIRVGMNKGNPDAKFVEIPDRLDALHYAVDHAQEGDLIAVIGKGHETYRDRMGVKTPFLERELLEEYAQQIGLE
;
A
#
# COMPACT_ATOMS: atom_id res chain seq x y z
N MET A 1 16.74 -5.84 -28.34
CA MET A 1 16.31 -7.28 -28.23
C MET A 1 15.48 -7.62 -29.46
N LYS A 2 15.67 -8.79 -30.08
CA LYS A 2 14.81 -9.20 -31.20
C LYS A 2 13.36 -9.42 -30.76
N LEU A 3 12.40 -9.10 -31.62
CA LEU A 3 10.98 -9.30 -31.36
C LEU A 3 10.63 -10.76 -31.05
N GLU A 4 11.30 -11.73 -31.70
CA GLU A 4 11.16 -13.17 -31.42
C GLU A 4 11.46 -13.49 -29.93
N GLN A 5 12.57 -12.96 -29.40
CA GLN A 5 12.95 -13.15 -28.01
C GLN A 5 11.99 -12.44 -27.03
N LEU A 6 11.51 -11.28 -27.43
CA LEU A 6 10.54 -10.53 -26.64
C LEU A 6 9.21 -11.27 -26.52
N MET A 7 8.80 -11.99 -27.55
CA MET A 7 7.56 -12.76 -27.63
C MET A 7 7.68 -14.19 -27.06
N GLU A 8 8.79 -14.56 -26.47
CA GLU A 8 8.95 -15.89 -25.84
C GLU A 8 7.88 -16.11 -24.76
N ASP A 9 7.23 -17.28 -24.76
CA ASP A 9 6.12 -17.64 -23.87
C ASP A 9 4.86 -16.72 -23.97
N VAL A 10 4.73 -15.95 -25.06
CA VAL A 10 3.53 -15.15 -25.35
C VAL A 10 2.77 -15.81 -26.52
N PRO A 11 1.52 -16.27 -26.36
CA PRO A 11 0.72 -16.73 -27.48
C PRO A 11 0.35 -15.55 -28.40
N PHE A 12 0.66 -15.65 -29.70
CA PHE A 12 0.40 -14.59 -30.67
C PHE A 12 0.18 -15.10 -32.09
N THR A 13 -0.31 -14.21 -32.95
CA THR A 13 -0.34 -14.35 -34.41
C THR A 13 0.43 -13.18 -35.03
N LEU A 14 1.43 -13.48 -35.87
CA LEU A 14 2.08 -12.45 -36.69
C LEU A 14 1.13 -12.09 -37.86
N VAL A 15 0.56 -10.89 -37.83
CA VAL A 15 -0.37 -10.39 -38.85
C VAL A 15 0.40 -9.78 -40.02
N GLN A 16 1.49 -9.04 -39.71
CA GLN A 16 2.30 -8.34 -40.70
C GLN A 16 3.75 -8.20 -40.20
N GLY A 17 4.72 -8.21 -41.14
CA GLY A 17 6.14 -7.92 -40.83
C GLY A 17 6.96 -9.15 -40.49
N THR A 18 7.95 -9.02 -39.59
CA THR A 18 8.92 -10.07 -39.25
C THR A 18 9.27 -10.05 -37.76
N LEU A 19 9.61 -11.23 -37.21
CA LEU A 19 10.07 -11.38 -35.81
C LEU A 19 11.55 -11.02 -35.61
N GLU A 20 12.31 -10.78 -36.70
CA GLU A 20 13.73 -10.43 -36.66
C GLU A 20 13.98 -8.95 -36.26
N THR A 21 12.92 -8.13 -36.18
CA THR A 21 13.00 -6.70 -35.87
C THR A 21 13.58 -6.48 -34.47
N GLU A 22 14.55 -5.58 -34.36
CA GLU A 22 15.08 -5.14 -33.07
C GLU A 22 14.11 -4.18 -32.38
N ILE A 23 13.80 -4.46 -31.12
CA ILE A 23 12.97 -3.65 -30.25
C ILE A 23 13.84 -3.04 -29.14
N GLU A 24 13.82 -1.72 -29.02
CA GLU A 24 14.59 -1.00 -28.00
C GLU A 24 13.86 -0.99 -26.66
N ASP A 25 12.54 -0.73 -26.70
CA ASP A 25 11.71 -0.66 -25.47
C ASP A 25 10.22 -0.86 -25.80
N ILE A 26 9.41 -1.09 -24.76
CA ILE A 26 7.96 -1.24 -24.80
C ILE A 26 7.30 0.02 -24.28
N ILE A 27 6.30 0.52 -25.00
CA ILE A 27 5.44 1.61 -24.56
C ILE A 27 3.96 1.25 -24.65
N TYR A 28 3.17 1.81 -23.76
CA TYR A 28 1.69 1.75 -23.78
C TYR A 28 1.06 3.15 -23.62
N ASP A 29 1.90 4.19 -23.61
CA ASP A 29 1.53 5.61 -23.62
C ASP A 29 1.95 6.21 -24.96
N SER A 30 0.99 6.56 -25.83
CA SER A 30 1.23 7.10 -27.17
C SER A 30 1.99 8.44 -27.19
N ARG A 31 2.08 9.13 -26.05
CA ARG A 31 2.86 10.36 -25.91
C ARG A 31 4.38 10.08 -25.93
N LYS A 32 4.76 8.84 -25.62
CA LYS A 32 6.16 8.36 -25.62
C LYS A 32 6.57 7.71 -26.94
N ALA A 33 5.71 7.75 -27.97
CA ALA A 33 5.98 7.13 -29.26
C ALA A 33 7.24 7.72 -29.91
N ALA A 34 8.18 6.85 -30.32
CA ALA A 34 9.45 7.17 -30.94
C ALA A 34 9.95 6.00 -31.79
N PRO A 35 10.94 6.22 -32.71
CA PRO A 35 11.56 5.16 -33.49
C PRO A 35 12.14 4.04 -32.62
N GLY A 36 12.09 2.79 -33.10
CA GLY A 36 12.66 1.62 -32.42
C GLY A 36 11.79 1.03 -31.30
N LEU A 37 10.66 1.68 -30.97
CA LEU A 37 9.78 1.26 -29.90
C LEU A 37 8.64 0.35 -30.38
N LEU A 38 8.19 -0.53 -29.48
CA LEU A 38 7.00 -1.33 -29.62
C LEU A 38 5.84 -0.68 -28.83
N PHE A 39 4.70 -0.40 -29.51
CA PHE A 39 3.52 0.13 -28.86
C PHE A 39 2.49 -0.98 -28.60
N VAL A 40 2.11 -1.13 -27.33
CA VAL A 40 1.04 -2.04 -26.92
C VAL A 40 -0.28 -1.30 -26.93
N CYS A 41 -1.18 -1.69 -27.84
CA CYS A 41 -2.55 -1.18 -27.90
C CYS A 41 -3.39 -1.84 -26.80
N ILE A 42 -3.82 -1.07 -25.81
CA ILE A 42 -4.60 -1.55 -24.67
C ILE A 42 -6.04 -1.09 -24.78
N VAL A 43 -6.98 -2.02 -24.61
CA VAL A 43 -8.40 -1.71 -24.40
C VAL A 43 -8.56 -1.19 -22.96
N GLY A 44 -8.66 0.12 -22.81
CA GLY A 44 -8.84 0.80 -21.52
C GLY A 44 -10.30 0.93 -21.12
N THR A 45 -10.57 1.34 -19.88
CA THR A 45 -11.94 1.56 -19.38
C THR A 45 -12.61 2.82 -19.95
N GLN A 46 -11.82 3.81 -20.36
CA GLN A 46 -12.31 5.09 -20.89
C GLN A 46 -11.96 5.29 -22.38
N ARG A 47 -10.90 4.67 -22.85
CA ARG A 47 -10.39 4.82 -24.22
C ARG A 47 -9.74 3.53 -24.68
N ASP A 48 -9.96 3.20 -25.95
CA ASP A 48 -9.22 2.15 -26.65
C ASP A 48 -7.99 2.76 -27.32
N SER A 49 -6.78 2.29 -26.97
CA SER A 49 -5.56 2.84 -27.55
C SER A 49 -5.21 2.29 -28.94
N HIS A 50 -6.00 1.35 -29.47
CA HIS A 50 -5.90 0.95 -30.88
C HIS A 50 -6.17 2.11 -31.83
N ASP A 51 -7.05 3.05 -31.44
CA ASP A 51 -7.33 4.28 -32.19
C ASP A 51 -6.09 5.19 -32.36
N LEU A 52 -5.04 4.96 -31.58
CA LEU A 52 -3.79 5.74 -31.59
C LEU A 52 -2.66 5.04 -32.35
N ALA A 53 -2.89 3.84 -32.90
CA ALA A 53 -1.87 3.03 -33.55
C ALA A 53 -1.22 3.78 -34.73
N ALA A 54 -2.03 4.36 -35.63
CA ALA A 54 -1.55 5.10 -36.78
C ALA A 54 -0.71 6.34 -36.37
N ASP A 55 -1.13 7.07 -35.34
CA ASP A 55 -0.38 8.21 -34.80
C ASP A 55 0.98 7.80 -34.22
N CYS A 56 1.04 6.64 -33.55
CA CYS A 56 2.28 6.11 -33.00
C CYS A 56 3.24 5.68 -34.14
N VAL A 57 2.74 5.02 -35.19
CA VAL A 57 3.53 4.64 -36.37
C VAL A 57 4.05 5.89 -37.09
N ALA A 58 3.24 6.92 -37.24
CA ALA A 58 3.67 8.19 -37.84
C ALA A 58 4.81 8.88 -37.04
N LYS A 59 4.96 8.57 -35.75
CA LYS A 59 6.07 9.02 -34.89
C LYS A 59 7.28 8.08 -34.89
N GLY A 60 7.24 7.03 -35.72
CA GLY A 60 8.35 6.09 -35.91
C GLY A 60 8.28 4.80 -35.13
N VAL A 61 7.19 4.49 -34.43
CA VAL A 61 6.97 3.16 -33.84
C VAL A 61 6.96 2.14 -34.97
N ASN A 62 7.76 1.09 -34.83
CA ASN A 62 7.95 0.07 -35.88
C ASN A 62 7.22 -1.24 -35.62
N THR A 63 6.61 -1.39 -34.42
CA THR A 63 5.94 -2.62 -34.02
C THR A 63 4.68 -2.31 -33.17
N LEU A 64 3.57 -2.93 -33.52
CA LEU A 64 2.29 -2.84 -32.78
C LEU A 64 1.92 -4.18 -32.19
N VAL A 65 1.47 -4.20 -30.94
CA VAL A 65 0.75 -5.34 -30.34
C VAL A 65 -0.70 -4.95 -30.19
N ILE A 66 -1.58 -5.71 -30.86
CA ILE A 66 -3.03 -5.44 -30.96
C ILE A 66 -3.83 -6.60 -30.36
N GLN A 67 -5.02 -6.30 -29.85
CA GLN A 67 -5.96 -7.29 -29.33
C GLN A 67 -7.11 -7.58 -30.30
N HIS A 68 -7.45 -6.63 -31.15
CA HIS A 68 -8.45 -6.77 -32.25
C HIS A 68 -7.92 -6.14 -33.54
N ASP A 69 -8.54 -6.45 -34.65
CA ASP A 69 -8.10 -5.98 -35.95
C ASP A 69 -8.25 -4.45 -36.07
N ILE A 70 -7.29 -3.83 -36.75
CA ILE A 70 -7.23 -2.40 -37.06
C ILE A 70 -6.96 -2.23 -38.56
N ASP A 71 -7.25 -1.04 -39.12
CA ASP A 71 -6.91 -0.71 -40.47
C ASP A 71 -5.39 -0.52 -40.65
N LEU A 72 -4.75 -1.39 -41.41
CA LEU A 72 -3.33 -1.37 -41.70
C LEU A 72 -2.96 -0.71 -43.03
N SER A 73 -3.95 -0.23 -43.82
CA SER A 73 -3.75 0.30 -45.16
C SER A 73 -2.73 1.45 -45.25
N ALA A 74 -2.66 2.27 -44.17
CA ALA A 74 -1.71 3.39 -44.05
C ALA A 74 -0.37 3.00 -43.36
N MET A 75 -0.16 1.72 -43.00
CA MET A 75 0.97 1.25 -42.20
C MET A 75 1.63 -0.02 -42.78
N PRO A 76 2.01 -0.04 -44.10
CA PRO A 76 2.48 -1.24 -44.76
C PRO A 76 3.77 -1.83 -44.22
N ASP A 77 4.65 -1.02 -43.61
CA ASP A 77 5.98 -1.41 -43.19
C ASP A 77 6.10 -1.67 -41.66
N VAL A 78 5.00 -1.62 -40.91
CA VAL A 78 4.97 -1.83 -39.46
C VAL A 78 4.81 -3.33 -39.14
N ASN A 79 5.50 -3.83 -38.12
CA ASN A 79 5.22 -5.17 -37.60
C ASN A 79 3.93 -5.14 -36.76
N VAL A 80 3.06 -6.12 -36.98
CA VAL A 80 1.78 -6.22 -36.26
C VAL A 80 1.63 -7.62 -35.68
N ILE A 81 1.58 -7.67 -34.36
CA ILE A 81 1.40 -8.86 -33.53
C ILE A 81 -0.02 -8.81 -32.93
N LYS A 82 -0.84 -9.83 -33.22
CA LYS A 82 -2.16 -9.97 -32.59
C LYS A 82 -2.10 -10.95 -31.45
N VAL A 83 -2.65 -10.55 -30.30
CA VAL A 83 -2.73 -11.34 -29.06
C VAL A 83 -4.16 -11.39 -28.54
N GLU A 84 -4.46 -12.36 -27.66
CA GLU A 84 -5.78 -12.46 -27.02
C GLU A 84 -5.98 -11.34 -25.97
N SER A 85 -4.93 -11.05 -25.18
CA SER A 85 -4.91 -9.99 -24.16
C SER A 85 -3.62 -9.16 -24.30
N SER A 86 -3.77 -7.90 -24.68
CA SER A 86 -2.63 -6.97 -24.76
C SER A 86 -1.98 -6.73 -23.41
N ARG A 87 -2.76 -6.76 -22.29
CA ARG A 87 -2.23 -6.59 -20.94
C ARG A 87 -1.40 -7.80 -20.50
N TYR A 88 -1.91 -9.02 -20.77
CA TYR A 88 -1.17 -10.26 -20.51
C TYR A 88 0.13 -10.31 -21.31
N ALA A 89 0.03 -10.01 -22.62
CA ALA A 89 1.20 -9.96 -23.50
C ALA A 89 2.22 -8.93 -23.01
N MET A 90 1.79 -7.72 -22.63
CA MET A 90 2.66 -6.69 -22.06
C MET A 90 3.39 -7.19 -20.80
N ALA A 91 2.70 -7.90 -19.91
CA ALA A 91 3.32 -8.43 -18.70
C ALA A 91 4.44 -9.44 -18.99
N LYS A 92 4.20 -10.36 -19.96
CA LYS A 92 5.19 -11.36 -20.38
C LYS A 92 6.35 -10.73 -21.14
N MET A 93 6.06 -9.89 -22.13
CA MET A 93 7.06 -9.16 -22.89
C MET A 93 7.96 -8.30 -21.99
N SER A 94 7.37 -7.60 -21.01
CA SER A 94 8.15 -6.80 -20.05
C SER A 94 9.06 -7.68 -19.20
N ALA A 95 8.60 -8.85 -18.76
CA ALA A 95 9.45 -9.79 -18.05
C ALA A 95 10.65 -10.21 -18.91
N ASN A 96 10.42 -10.56 -20.18
CA ASN A 96 11.47 -10.94 -21.13
C ASN A 96 12.43 -9.78 -21.39
N LEU A 97 11.93 -8.57 -21.63
CA LEU A 97 12.72 -7.37 -21.89
C LEU A 97 13.73 -7.09 -20.77
N PHE A 98 13.31 -7.22 -19.52
CA PHE A 98 14.16 -6.99 -18.35
C PHE A 98 14.90 -8.24 -17.84
N GLY A 99 14.90 -9.34 -18.60
CA GLY A 99 15.63 -10.56 -18.26
C GLY A 99 15.00 -11.39 -17.14
N ASN A 100 13.68 -11.40 -17.05
CA ASN A 100 12.91 -12.18 -16.07
C ASN A 100 13.38 -11.97 -14.61
N PRO A 101 13.45 -10.72 -14.10
CA PRO A 101 14.04 -10.41 -12.81
C PRO A 101 13.33 -11.06 -11.64
N SER A 102 12.01 -11.28 -11.73
CA SER A 102 11.22 -11.93 -10.68
C SER A 102 11.59 -13.41 -10.48
N ARG A 103 12.21 -14.07 -11.46
CA ARG A 103 12.70 -15.45 -11.32
C ARG A 103 14.06 -15.55 -10.60
N GLN A 104 14.70 -14.41 -10.34
CA GLN A 104 16.04 -14.33 -9.74
C GLN A 104 16.02 -13.83 -8.29
N MET A 105 14.84 -13.55 -7.73
CA MET A 105 14.62 -13.09 -6.36
C MET A 105 13.54 -13.91 -5.68
N THR A 106 13.54 -13.94 -4.35
CA THR A 106 12.39 -14.43 -3.59
C THR A 106 11.23 -13.45 -3.74
N MET A 107 10.15 -13.86 -4.38
CA MET A 107 8.96 -13.02 -4.64
C MET A 107 7.89 -13.26 -3.59
N ILE A 108 7.43 -12.20 -2.90
CA ILE A 108 6.37 -12.27 -1.90
C ILE A 108 5.26 -11.29 -2.28
N GLY A 109 4.03 -11.79 -2.42
CA GLY A 109 2.86 -10.98 -2.73
C GLY A 109 1.86 -10.97 -1.58
N VAL A 110 1.37 -9.78 -1.18
CA VAL A 110 0.39 -9.62 -0.10
C VAL A 110 -0.92 -9.07 -0.65
N THR A 111 -2.02 -9.81 -0.45
CA THR A 111 -3.36 -9.38 -0.84
C THR A 111 -4.32 -9.35 0.34
N GLY A 112 -5.45 -8.68 0.18
CA GLY A 112 -6.51 -8.51 1.17
C GLY A 112 -7.22 -7.17 1.02
N THR A 113 -8.23 -6.91 1.81
CA THR A 113 -8.89 -5.60 1.83
C THR A 113 -8.08 -4.61 2.65
N LYS A 114 -7.80 -4.91 3.91
CA LYS A 114 -7.03 -4.09 4.84
C LYS A 114 -5.73 -4.79 5.27
N GLY A 115 -4.80 -4.04 5.86
CA GLY A 115 -3.57 -4.59 6.43
C GLY A 115 -2.44 -4.87 5.45
N LYS A 116 -2.63 -4.82 4.12
CA LYS A 116 -1.56 -5.08 3.12
C LYS A 116 -0.29 -4.27 3.39
N THR A 117 -0.40 -2.97 3.49
CA THR A 117 0.73 -2.06 3.72
C THR A 117 1.44 -2.38 5.04
N THR A 118 0.69 -2.55 6.12
CA THR A 118 1.27 -2.89 7.43
C THR A 118 1.96 -4.25 7.40
N THR A 119 1.31 -5.26 6.82
CA THR A 119 1.88 -6.62 6.71
C THR A 119 3.14 -6.61 5.84
N THR A 120 3.17 -5.89 4.71
CA THR A 120 4.38 -5.78 3.88
C THR A 120 5.53 -5.12 4.65
N HIS A 121 5.26 -4.06 5.41
CA HIS A 121 6.30 -3.44 6.23
C HIS A 121 6.80 -4.36 7.36
N MET A 122 5.91 -5.12 8.02
CA MET A 122 6.31 -6.11 9.02
C MET A 122 7.16 -7.22 8.42
N ILE A 123 6.74 -7.79 7.27
CA ILE A 123 7.53 -8.80 6.54
C ILE A 123 8.89 -8.22 6.14
N LYS A 124 8.93 -7.00 5.59
CA LYS A 124 10.19 -6.31 5.25
C LYS A 124 11.11 -6.20 6.46
N SER A 125 10.58 -5.73 7.60
CA SER A 125 11.35 -5.56 8.84
C SER A 125 11.93 -6.88 9.34
N VAL A 126 11.17 -7.96 9.29
CA VAL A 126 11.63 -9.31 9.66
C VAL A 126 12.71 -9.82 8.71
N LEU A 127 12.54 -9.63 7.40
CA LEU A 127 13.51 -10.03 6.40
C LEU A 127 14.83 -9.25 6.54
N GLU A 128 14.76 -7.94 6.77
CA GLU A 128 15.94 -7.08 6.96
C GLU A 128 16.67 -7.41 8.26
N ALA A 129 15.94 -7.72 9.35
CA ALA A 129 16.55 -8.21 10.60
C ALA A 129 17.29 -9.54 10.40
N ALA A 130 16.85 -10.38 9.47
CA ALA A 130 17.54 -11.60 9.05
C ALA A 130 18.69 -11.34 8.04
N GLY A 131 19.02 -10.09 7.75
CA GLY A 131 20.11 -9.72 6.82
C GLY A 131 19.75 -9.80 5.33
N ARG A 132 18.45 -9.98 4.97
CA ARG A 132 18.01 -9.98 3.56
C ARG A 132 17.97 -8.56 3.01
N LYS A 133 18.26 -8.43 1.72
CA LYS A 133 18.18 -7.16 0.99
C LYS A 133 16.86 -7.07 0.24
N VAL A 134 15.93 -6.30 0.79
CA VAL A 134 14.53 -6.28 0.35
C VAL A 134 14.21 -5.08 -0.52
N GLY A 135 13.65 -5.32 -1.71
CA GLY A 135 12.90 -4.33 -2.46
C GLY A 135 11.41 -4.45 -2.17
N MET A 136 10.71 -3.34 -1.89
CA MET A 136 9.28 -3.33 -1.57
C MET A 136 8.52 -2.38 -2.49
N ILE A 137 7.33 -2.82 -2.95
CA ILE A 137 6.40 -2.04 -3.78
C ILE A 137 5.02 -2.05 -3.12
N GLY A 138 4.43 -0.89 -2.92
CA GLY A 138 3.08 -0.80 -2.35
C GLY A 138 2.48 0.59 -2.39
N THR A 139 1.43 0.79 -1.62
CA THR A 139 0.68 2.06 -1.53
C THR A 139 1.56 3.24 -1.14
N ASN A 140 2.54 3.01 -0.27
CA ASN A 140 3.47 4.04 0.19
C ASN A 140 4.66 4.26 -0.77
N GLY A 141 4.67 3.61 -1.94
CA GLY A 141 5.73 3.75 -2.93
C GLY A 141 6.62 2.52 -3.09
N ILE A 142 7.79 2.74 -3.67
CA ILE A 142 8.86 1.77 -3.90
C ILE A 142 10.00 2.08 -2.94
N TYR A 143 10.46 1.07 -2.20
CA TYR A 143 11.55 1.18 -1.23
C TYR A 143 12.60 0.11 -1.49
N PHE A 144 13.87 0.46 -1.54
CA PHE A 144 14.99 -0.50 -1.57
C PHE A 144 16.28 0.17 -1.15
N LEU A 145 17.01 -0.42 -0.22
CA LEU A 145 18.37 -0.01 0.18
C LEU A 145 18.50 1.51 0.43
N GLY A 146 17.55 2.11 1.15
CA GLY A 146 17.52 3.56 1.45
C GLY A 146 16.91 4.44 0.34
N HIS A 147 16.61 3.90 -0.83
CA HIS A 147 15.90 4.64 -1.88
C HIS A 147 14.39 4.59 -1.67
N HIS A 148 13.71 5.69 -1.96
CA HIS A 148 12.25 5.81 -1.98
C HIS A 148 11.78 6.52 -3.23
N LYS A 149 10.72 6.01 -3.86
CA LYS A 149 10.04 6.61 -5.01
C LYS A 149 8.54 6.41 -4.90
N GLU A 150 7.76 7.46 -5.12
CA GLU A 150 6.30 7.38 -5.16
C GLU A 150 5.81 6.54 -6.34
N THR A 151 4.65 5.94 -6.18
CA THR A 151 3.92 5.20 -7.23
C THR A 151 2.53 5.76 -7.43
N ALA A 152 2.03 5.68 -8.66
CA ALA A 152 0.65 6.09 -8.97
C ALA A 152 -0.40 5.09 -8.47
N ASN A 153 -0.03 3.83 -8.35
CA ASN A 153 -0.91 2.72 -7.97
C ASN A 153 -0.23 1.81 -6.94
N THR A 154 -1.03 1.23 -6.03
CA THR A 154 -0.56 0.21 -5.08
C THR A 154 0.16 -0.94 -5.77
N THR A 155 -0.35 -1.39 -6.92
CA THR A 155 0.27 -2.37 -7.81
C THR A 155 0.48 -1.68 -9.15
N PRO A 156 1.69 -1.25 -9.51
CA PRO A 156 2.02 -0.60 -10.78
C PRO A 156 1.69 -1.45 -12.02
N GLU A 157 1.70 -0.85 -13.19
CA GLU A 157 1.55 -1.59 -14.46
C GLU A 157 2.72 -2.57 -14.64
N SER A 158 2.49 -3.62 -15.42
CA SER A 158 3.44 -4.74 -15.55
C SER A 158 4.83 -4.31 -16.05
N TYR A 159 4.89 -3.35 -16.96
CA TYR A 159 6.15 -2.79 -17.45
C TYR A 159 6.95 -2.13 -16.31
N GLU A 160 6.30 -1.28 -15.53
CA GLU A 160 6.93 -0.60 -14.38
C GLU A 160 7.36 -1.60 -13.30
N LEU A 161 6.58 -2.67 -13.07
CA LEU A 161 6.93 -3.73 -12.12
C LEU A 161 8.22 -4.43 -12.54
N GLN A 162 8.32 -4.92 -13.79
CA GLN A 162 9.49 -5.65 -14.26
C GLN A 162 10.74 -4.76 -14.31
N LYS A 163 10.57 -3.50 -14.71
CA LYS A 163 11.64 -2.49 -14.66
C LYS A 163 12.14 -2.26 -13.23
N THR A 164 11.21 -2.17 -12.27
CA THR A 164 11.56 -1.99 -10.86
C THR A 164 12.26 -3.21 -10.28
N PHE A 165 11.81 -4.42 -10.62
CA PHE A 165 12.49 -5.65 -10.20
C PHE A 165 13.90 -5.75 -10.77
N ARG A 166 14.11 -5.29 -12.00
CA ARG A 166 15.48 -5.20 -12.57
C ARG A 166 16.34 -4.24 -11.76
N GLN A 167 15.79 -3.07 -11.37
CA GLN A 167 16.48 -2.11 -10.49
C GLN A 167 16.82 -2.72 -9.12
N PHE A 168 15.91 -3.52 -8.54
CA PHE A 168 16.18 -4.24 -7.29
C PHE A 168 17.35 -5.20 -7.42
N LEU A 169 17.37 -6.02 -8.47
CA LEU A 169 18.47 -6.94 -8.73
C LEU A 169 19.79 -6.20 -8.94
N ASP A 170 19.81 -5.14 -9.76
CA ASP A 170 21.01 -4.36 -10.05
C ASP A 170 21.57 -3.68 -8.79
N ALA A 171 20.68 -3.31 -7.83
CA ALA A 171 21.05 -2.81 -6.52
C ALA A 171 21.51 -3.91 -5.54
N GLY A 172 21.35 -5.19 -5.91
CA GLY A 172 21.73 -6.34 -5.10
C GLY A 172 20.66 -6.81 -4.11
N CYS A 173 19.37 -6.49 -4.33
CA CYS A 173 18.28 -7.10 -3.57
C CYS A 173 18.13 -8.58 -3.93
N ASP A 174 17.86 -9.40 -2.92
CA ASP A 174 17.61 -10.84 -3.05
C ASP A 174 16.13 -11.21 -2.89
N THR A 175 15.32 -10.26 -2.43
CA THR A 175 13.90 -10.44 -2.15
C THR A 175 13.11 -9.24 -2.68
N ALA A 176 12.00 -9.51 -3.37
CA ALA A 176 11.02 -8.51 -3.76
C ALA A 176 9.68 -8.81 -3.07
N LEU A 177 9.17 -7.83 -2.35
CA LEU A 177 7.92 -7.87 -1.61
C LEU A 177 6.96 -6.85 -2.19
N MET A 178 5.69 -7.22 -2.44
CA MET A 178 4.74 -6.28 -3.00
C MET A 178 3.31 -6.44 -2.51
N GLU A 179 2.60 -5.33 -2.45
CA GLU A 179 1.14 -5.35 -2.33
C GLU A 179 0.51 -5.76 -3.66
N VAL A 180 -0.38 -6.75 -3.63
CA VAL A 180 -1.10 -7.26 -4.80
C VAL A 180 -2.58 -6.92 -4.67
N SER A 181 -3.02 -5.88 -5.38
CA SER A 181 -4.41 -5.45 -5.39
C SER A 181 -5.26 -6.35 -6.30
N SER A 182 -6.57 -6.43 -6.05
CA SER A 182 -7.51 -7.15 -6.90
C SER A 182 -7.54 -6.59 -8.33
N GLN A 183 -7.46 -5.27 -8.49
CA GLN A 183 -7.33 -4.63 -9.80
C GLN A 183 -6.01 -4.98 -10.48
N GLY A 184 -4.90 -5.08 -9.73
CA GLY A 184 -3.62 -5.52 -10.28
C GLY A 184 -3.66 -6.94 -10.85
N LEU A 185 -4.42 -7.83 -10.20
CA LEU A 185 -4.69 -9.18 -10.71
C LEU A 185 -5.64 -9.16 -11.91
N MET A 186 -6.74 -8.40 -11.85
CA MET A 186 -7.74 -8.27 -12.91
C MET A 186 -7.14 -7.66 -14.19
N MET A 187 -6.23 -6.72 -14.06
CA MET A 187 -5.58 -6.03 -15.17
C MET A 187 -4.28 -6.71 -15.63
N ASP A 188 -4.04 -7.97 -15.27
CA ASP A 188 -2.84 -8.75 -15.61
C ASP A 188 -1.50 -8.09 -15.24
N ARG A 189 -1.48 -7.11 -14.32
CA ARG A 189 -0.25 -6.40 -13.95
C ARG A 189 0.83 -7.32 -13.39
N VAL A 190 0.43 -8.41 -12.76
CA VAL A 190 1.31 -9.42 -12.16
C VAL A 190 1.39 -10.74 -12.96
N ALA A 191 0.87 -10.78 -14.19
CA ALA A 191 0.82 -12.00 -14.99
C ALA A 191 2.22 -12.57 -15.35
N GLY A 192 3.23 -11.72 -15.44
CA GLY A 192 4.62 -12.12 -15.66
C GLY A 192 5.39 -12.53 -14.40
N ILE A 193 4.71 -12.63 -13.23
CA ILE A 193 5.35 -12.90 -11.94
C ILE A 193 4.86 -14.24 -11.39
N HIS A 194 5.80 -15.06 -10.92
CA HIS A 194 5.52 -16.21 -10.06
C HIS A 194 5.96 -15.88 -8.63
N PHE A 195 5.08 -16.06 -7.65
CA PHE A 195 5.38 -15.75 -6.26
C PHE A 195 5.85 -17.00 -5.51
N HIS A 196 6.91 -16.90 -4.71
CA HIS A 196 7.29 -17.95 -3.77
C HIS A 196 6.28 -18.02 -2.62
N VAL A 197 5.84 -16.84 -2.13
CA VAL A 197 4.85 -16.75 -1.07
C VAL A 197 3.73 -15.77 -1.45
N GLY A 198 2.49 -16.23 -1.38
CA GLY A 198 1.30 -15.40 -1.42
C GLY A 198 0.71 -15.26 -0.02
N VAL A 199 0.36 -14.04 0.40
CA VAL A 199 -0.19 -13.78 1.74
C VAL A 199 -1.60 -13.22 1.61
N PHE A 200 -2.56 -13.78 2.37
CA PHE A 200 -3.93 -13.27 2.50
C PHE A 200 -4.17 -12.72 3.90
N THR A 201 -4.54 -11.43 4.00
CA THR A 201 -4.78 -10.78 5.29
C THR A 201 -6.23 -10.86 5.75
N ASN A 202 -7.17 -10.34 4.98
CA ASN A 202 -8.62 -10.32 5.26
C ASN A 202 -9.42 -9.89 4.04
N LEU A 203 -10.75 -10.09 4.08
CA LEU A 203 -11.66 -9.65 3.04
C LEU A 203 -12.93 -9.03 3.62
N SER A 204 -13.26 -7.84 3.16
CA SER A 204 -14.54 -7.17 3.42
C SER A 204 -15.01 -6.46 2.16
N PRO A 205 -16.32 -6.13 2.02
CA PRO A 205 -16.81 -5.39 0.87
C PRO A 205 -16.05 -4.07 0.68
N ASP A 206 -15.42 -3.94 -0.49
CA ASP A 206 -14.65 -2.76 -0.90
C ASP A 206 -14.48 -2.82 -2.43
N HIS A 207 -14.15 -1.71 -3.07
CA HIS A 207 -13.91 -1.65 -4.51
C HIS A 207 -15.02 -2.27 -5.39
N ILE A 208 -16.30 -2.05 -5.02
CA ILE A 208 -17.46 -2.48 -5.78
C ILE A 208 -18.16 -1.25 -6.33
N GLY A 209 -18.16 -1.09 -7.65
CA GLY A 209 -18.78 0.07 -8.30
C GLY A 209 -18.38 0.28 -9.76
N PRO A 210 -18.82 1.39 -10.37
CA PRO A 210 -18.47 1.71 -11.76
C PRO A 210 -16.95 1.86 -11.93
N GLY A 211 -16.37 1.08 -12.84
CA GLY A 211 -14.93 1.08 -13.11
C GLY A 211 -14.09 0.25 -12.13
N GLU A 212 -14.74 -0.44 -11.20
CA GLU A 212 -14.15 -1.39 -10.27
C GLU A 212 -14.77 -2.78 -10.47
N HIS A 213 -14.84 -3.60 -9.40
CA HIS A 213 -15.49 -4.92 -9.50
C HIS A 213 -17.02 -4.78 -9.51
N LYS A 214 -17.70 -5.69 -10.21
CA LYS A 214 -19.17 -5.68 -10.33
C LYS A 214 -19.84 -6.22 -9.07
N THR A 215 -19.23 -7.22 -8.44
CA THR A 215 -19.76 -7.89 -7.25
C THR A 215 -18.64 -8.20 -6.24
N PHE A 216 -19.04 -8.53 -5.02
CA PHE A 216 -18.12 -8.96 -3.98
C PHE A 216 -17.44 -10.30 -4.33
N GLU A 217 -18.17 -11.22 -4.96
CA GLU A 217 -17.67 -12.52 -5.42
C GLU A 217 -16.59 -12.34 -6.49
N GLU A 218 -16.79 -11.42 -7.43
CA GLU A 218 -15.77 -11.06 -8.42
C GLU A 218 -14.51 -10.50 -7.75
N TYR A 219 -14.68 -9.55 -6.82
CA TYR A 219 -13.57 -8.98 -6.03
C TYR A 219 -12.79 -10.05 -5.27
N ARG A 220 -13.50 -10.97 -4.59
CA ARG A 220 -12.91 -12.12 -3.89
C ARG A 220 -12.17 -13.05 -4.84
N GLY A 221 -12.81 -13.42 -5.96
CA GLY A 221 -12.24 -14.31 -6.96
C GLY A 221 -10.93 -13.78 -7.55
N TRP A 222 -10.87 -12.48 -7.84
CA TRP A 222 -9.63 -11.88 -8.31
C TRP A 222 -8.50 -11.95 -7.29
N LYS A 223 -8.76 -11.70 -6.00
CA LYS A 223 -7.72 -11.88 -4.96
C LYS A 223 -7.26 -13.32 -4.83
N GLY A 224 -8.17 -14.29 -4.98
CA GLY A 224 -7.87 -15.71 -4.99
C GLY A 224 -6.89 -16.13 -6.09
N LYS A 225 -6.80 -15.39 -7.21
CA LYS A 225 -5.85 -15.68 -8.28
C LYS A 225 -4.38 -15.60 -7.85
N LEU A 226 -4.04 -14.92 -6.77
CA LEU A 226 -2.69 -14.93 -6.21
C LEU A 226 -2.28 -16.36 -5.79
N PHE A 227 -3.21 -17.14 -5.23
CA PHE A 227 -2.98 -18.51 -4.72
C PHE A 227 -2.94 -19.57 -5.82
N GLN A 228 -3.17 -19.16 -7.06
CA GLN A 228 -2.91 -19.96 -8.27
C GLN A 228 -1.57 -19.62 -8.93
N ARG A 229 -0.82 -18.66 -8.36
CA ARG A 229 0.45 -18.12 -8.89
C ARG A 229 1.56 -18.07 -7.83
N CYS A 230 1.41 -18.79 -6.72
CA CYS A 230 2.43 -18.89 -5.69
C CYS A 230 2.70 -20.37 -5.32
N ASP A 231 3.87 -20.62 -4.74
CA ASP A 231 4.25 -21.94 -4.24
C ASP A 231 3.62 -22.22 -2.87
N ILE A 232 3.64 -21.20 -1.97
CA ILE A 232 3.11 -21.28 -0.61
C ILE A 232 2.13 -20.13 -0.39
N GLY A 233 0.93 -20.48 0.10
CA GLY A 233 -0.10 -19.53 0.52
C GLY A 233 -0.14 -19.40 2.05
N VAL A 234 0.24 -18.24 2.59
CA VAL A 234 0.10 -17.89 4.02
C VAL A 234 -1.25 -17.21 4.21
N VAL A 235 -2.20 -17.86 4.89
CA VAL A 235 -3.60 -17.46 4.87
C VAL A 235 -4.21 -17.32 6.26
N ASN A 236 -4.99 -16.25 6.45
CA ASN A 236 -5.78 -16.01 7.66
C ASN A 236 -7.03 -16.91 7.64
N ILE A 237 -7.10 -17.91 8.51
CA ILE A 237 -8.25 -18.83 8.56
C ILE A 237 -9.44 -18.31 9.35
N ASP A 238 -9.27 -17.22 10.10
CA ASP A 238 -10.37 -16.63 10.88
C ASP A 238 -11.26 -15.71 10.02
N ASP A 239 -10.83 -15.37 8.79
CA ASP A 239 -11.68 -14.64 7.85
C ASP A 239 -12.68 -15.59 7.19
N ALA A 240 -13.98 -15.30 7.35
CA ALA A 240 -15.08 -16.13 6.84
C ALA A 240 -15.04 -16.34 5.30
N ASN A 241 -14.28 -15.55 4.57
CA ASN A 241 -14.16 -15.68 3.12
C ASN A 241 -12.98 -16.53 2.66
N THR A 242 -12.13 -17.01 3.58
CA THR A 242 -10.87 -17.69 3.25
C THR A 242 -11.09 -18.92 2.39
N GLU A 243 -12.03 -19.79 2.77
CA GLU A 243 -12.35 -21.01 2.01
C GLU A 243 -12.76 -20.70 0.58
N ALA A 244 -13.70 -19.78 0.39
CA ALA A 244 -14.19 -19.38 -0.93
C ALA A 244 -13.17 -18.56 -1.74
N LEU A 245 -12.24 -17.83 -1.08
CA LEU A 245 -11.13 -17.14 -1.74
C LEU A 245 -10.10 -18.13 -2.29
N LEU A 246 -9.88 -19.23 -1.61
CA LEU A 246 -8.92 -20.26 -1.97
C LEU A 246 -9.46 -21.26 -3.01
N GLU A 247 -10.69 -21.11 -3.47
CA GLU A 247 -11.24 -21.99 -4.50
C GLU A 247 -10.32 -22.06 -5.72
N GLY A 248 -9.90 -23.30 -6.08
CA GLY A 248 -8.98 -23.56 -7.19
C GLY A 248 -7.53 -23.14 -6.94
N HIS A 249 -7.11 -22.92 -5.69
CA HIS A 249 -5.69 -22.70 -5.36
C HIS A 249 -4.84 -23.91 -5.75
N THR A 250 -3.55 -23.69 -6.03
CA THR A 250 -2.59 -24.74 -6.40
C THR A 250 -1.38 -24.80 -5.47
N CYS A 251 -1.29 -23.86 -4.52
CA CYS A 251 -0.18 -23.72 -3.59
C CYS A 251 -0.32 -24.59 -2.34
N GLN A 252 0.80 -24.85 -1.66
CA GLN A 252 0.80 -25.38 -0.31
C GLN A 252 0.30 -24.31 0.66
N LEU A 253 -0.66 -24.67 1.55
CA LEU A 253 -1.20 -23.72 2.51
C LEU A 253 -0.44 -23.78 3.84
N VAL A 254 -0.19 -22.62 4.40
CA VAL A 254 0.25 -22.38 5.77
C VAL A 254 -0.74 -21.40 6.40
N THR A 255 -1.33 -21.80 7.50
CA THR A 255 -2.46 -21.08 8.10
C THR A 255 -2.05 -20.30 9.33
N TYR A 256 -2.68 -19.14 9.54
CA TYR A 256 -2.52 -18.38 10.77
C TYR A 256 -3.87 -17.80 11.22
N GLY A 257 -3.98 -17.51 12.51
CA GLY A 257 -5.19 -16.95 13.12
C GLY A 257 -5.20 -17.10 14.64
N ARG A 258 -6.37 -16.96 15.24
CA ARG A 258 -6.62 -17.22 16.67
C ARG A 258 -7.37 -18.55 16.88
N GLY A 259 -7.97 -19.07 15.81
CA GLY A 259 -8.68 -20.34 15.82
C GLY A 259 -7.76 -21.54 16.05
N GLU A 260 -8.26 -22.62 16.69
CA GLU A 260 -7.46 -23.81 17.03
C GLU A 260 -6.87 -24.54 15.84
N ALA A 261 -7.46 -24.39 14.66
CA ALA A 261 -7.00 -25.05 13.43
C ALA A 261 -5.84 -24.33 12.74
N ALA A 262 -5.40 -23.14 13.25
CA ALA A 262 -4.31 -22.39 12.67
C ALA A 262 -2.95 -23.05 12.94
N ASP A 263 -2.09 -23.13 11.93
CA ASP A 263 -0.69 -23.57 12.06
C ASP A 263 0.10 -22.66 13.02
N TYR A 264 -0.10 -21.34 12.91
CA TYR A 264 0.45 -20.33 13.82
C TYR A 264 -0.72 -19.61 14.50
N ARG A 265 -0.90 -19.85 15.78
CA ARG A 265 -2.04 -19.37 16.53
C ARG A 265 -1.65 -18.35 17.59
N ALA A 266 -2.24 -17.15 17.54
CA ALA A 266 -2.12 -16.19 18.63
C ALA A 266 -3.11 -16.49 19.76
N GLY A 267 -2.60 -16.54 20.99
CA GLY A 267 -3.40 -16.50 22.21
C GLY A 267 -3.99 -15.11 22.50
N GLU A 268 -4.37 -14.89 23.77
CA GLU A 268 -4.77 -13.57 24.25
C GLU A 268 -3.60 -12.59 24.12
N TYR A 269 -3.91 -11.35 23.80
CA TYR A 269 -2.91 -10.29 23.66
C TYR A 269 -3.02 -9.25 24.77
N GLN A 270 -1.89 -8.65 25.12
CA GLN A 270 -1.79 -7.56 26.05
C GLN A 270 -1.42 -6.27 25.32
N LEU A 271 -2.03 -5.16 25.73
CA LEU A 271 -1.71 -3.84 25.24
C LEU A 271 -0.51 -3.30 26.02
N LEU A 272 0.55 -2.89 25.34
CA LEU A 272 1.77 -2.34 25.94
C LEU A 272 1.96 -0.89 25.49
N ARG A 273 2.16 0.00 26.46
CA ARG A 273 2.48 1.41 26.22
C ARG A 273 3.63 1.86 27.09
N THR A 274 4.66 2.42 26.44
CA THR A 274 5.74 3.20 27.07
C THR A 274 5.89 4.52 26.31
N HIS A 275 6.88 5.34 26.62
CA HIS A 275 7.14 6.58 25.88
C HIS A 275 7.58 6.36 24.43
N ASP A 276 8.24 5.22 24.15
CA ASP A 276 8.81 4.85 22.85
C ASP A 276 8.21 3.58 22.23
N PHE A 277 7.22 3.00 22.90
CA PHE A 277 6.53 1.79 22.43
C PHE A 277 5.02 1.91 22.62
N LEU A 278 4.27 1.68 21.57
CA LEU A 278 2.81 1.55 21.60
C LEU A 278 2.41 0.34 20.75
N GLY A 279 2.08 -0.77 21.41
CA GLY A 279 1.90 -2.00 20.68
C GLY A 279 1.21 -3.10 21.46
N VAL A 280 1.38 -4.32 20.98
CA VAL A 280 0.79 -5.52 21.55
C VAL A 280 1.85 -6.57 21.85
N GLN A 281 1.57 -7.41 22.86
CA GLN A 281 2.32 -8.65 23.13
C GLN A 281 1.35 -9.81 23.19
N PHE A 282 1.71 -10.93 22.58
CA PHE A 282 0.93 -12.17 22.60
C PHE A 282 1.84 -13.39 22.50
N HIS A 283 1.29 -14.54 22.90
CA HIS A 283 1.95 -15.83 22.75
C HIS A 283 1.48 -16.51 21.46
N VAL A 284 2.42 -17.06 20.69
CA VAL A 284 2.15 -17.87 19.50
C VAL A 284 2.29 -19.33 19.86
N SER A 285 1.34 -20.15 19.46
CA SER A 285 1.34 -21.61 19.63
C SER A 285 1.00 -22.33 18.31
N GLY A 286 1.07 -23.66 18.29
CA GLY A 286 0.83 -24.48 17.11
C GLY A 286 2.13 -25.06 16.55
N LYS A 287 2.51 -24.70 15.33
CA LYS A 287 3.81 -25.14 14.74
C LYS A 287 5.02 -24.46 15.38
N ASP A 288 4.77 -23.49 16.26
CA ASP A 288 5.80 -22.77 17.00
C ASP A 288 5.32 -22.47 18.42
N ASP A 289 6.26 -22.11 19.32
CA ASP A 289 6.01 -21.74 20.71
C ASP A 289 6.89 -20.55 21.08
N MET A 290 6.34 -19.31 20.97
CA MET A 290 7.12 -18.11 21.20
C MET A 290 6.28 -16.90 21.61
N ASP A 291 6.85 -16.01 22.43
CA ASP A 291 6.25 -14.73 22.76
C ASP A 291 6.61 -13.69 21.72
N VAL A 292 5.66 -12.90 21.26
CA VAL A 292 5.85 -11.87 20.24
C VAL A 292 5.45 -10.50 20.76
N LYS A 293 6.34 -9.51 20.57
CA LYS A 293 6.05 -8.09 20.76
C LYS A 293 6.01 -7.37 19.43
N VAL A 294 4.99 -6.54 19.24
CA VAL A 294 4.78 -5.78 18.00
C VAL A 294 4.60 -4.32 18.32
N ASN A 295 5.46 -3.47 17.77
CA ASN A 295 5.39 -2.02 17.97
C ASN A 295 4.32 -1.38 17.07
N MET A 296 3.12 -1.91 17.12
CA MET A 296 1.91 -1.34 16.49
C MET A 296 0.69 -1.70 17.34
N PRO A 297 -0.22 -0.76 17.59
CA PRO A 297 -1.36 -0.99 18.45
C PRO A 297 -2.49 -1.77 17.76
N GLY A 298 -3.33 -2.36 18.61
CA GLY A 298 -4.62 -2.93 18.24
C GLY A 298 -4.56 -4.38 17.76
N GLU A 299 -5.72 -5.02 17.77
CA GLU A 299 -5.91 -6.42 17.42
C GLU A 299 -5.47 -6.75 15.98
N PHE A 300 -5.68 -5.83 15.03
CA PHE A 300 -5.24 -6.05 13.65
C PHE A 300 -3.72 -6.23 13.53
N SER A 301 -2.95 -5.66 14.47
CA SER A 301 -1.50 -5.84 14.51
C SER A 301 -1.10 -7.26 14.90
N VAL A 302 -1.92 -7.96 15.68
CA VAL A 302 -1.72 -9.39 15.99
C VAL A 302 -1.79 -10.22 14.70
N TYR A 303 -2.85 -10.03 13.89
CA TYR A 303 -3.01 -10.77 12.63
C TYR A 303 -1.93 -10.43 11.60
N ASN A 304 -1.57 -9.14 11.47
CA ASN A 304 -0.51 -8.71 10.55
C ASN A 304 0.85 -9.28 10.97
N ALA A 305 1.11 -9.33 12.27
CA ALA A 305 2.34 -9.91 12.83
C ALA A 305 2.39 -11.43 12.66
N LEU A 306 1.27 -12.14 12.88
CA LEU A 306 1.18 -13.57 12.60
C LEU A 306 1.47 -13.89 11.13
N ALA A 307 0.93 -13.08 10.19
CA ALA A 307 1.24 -13.22 8.78
C ALA A 307 2.74 -13.06 8.50
N ALA A 308 3.37 -12.03 9.08
CA ALA A 308 4.79 -11.77 8.90
C ALA A 308 5.67 -12.86 9.57
N LEU A 309 5.29 -13.33 10.75
CA LEU A 309 5.91 -14.47 11.43
C LEU A 309 5.82 -15.73 10.55
N ALA A 310 4.63 -16.08 10.06
CA ALA A 310 4.42 -17.25 9.22
C ALA A 310 5.27 -17.20 7.94
N VAL A 311 5.37 -16.02 7.30
CA VAL A 311 6.29 -15.81 6.16
C VAL A 311 7.75 -16.03 6.58
N GLY A 312 8.18 -15.48 7.73
CA GLY A 312 9.52 -15.71 8.26
C GLY A 312 9.84 -17.17 8.47
N LYS A 313 8.90 -17.93 9.07
CA LYS A 313 9.04 -19.37 9.31
C LYS A 313 9.06 -20.17 8.00
N VAL A 314 8.20 -19.84 7.05
CA VAL A 314 8.18 -20.47 5.72
C VAL A 314 9.52 -20.27 4.99
N LEU A 315 10.16 -19.13 5.16
CA LEU A 315 11.47 -18.82 4.58
C LEU A 315 12.67 -19.31 5.43
N GLY A 316 12.41 -19.97 6.56
CA GLY A 316 13.45 -20.52 7.45
C GLY A 316 14.27 -19.46 8.16
N LEU A 317 13.67 -18.30 8.46
CA LEU A 317 14.36 -17.23 9.18
C LEU A 317 14.49 -17.55 10.67
N PRO A 318 15.57 -17.11 11.34
CA PRO A 318 15.76 -17.33 12.77
C PRO A 318 14.74 -16.53 13.60
N ASP A 319 14.38 -17.07 14.78
CA ASP A 319 13.39 -16.47 15.69
C ASP A 319 13.80 -15.10 16.17
N GLU A 320 15.08 -14.88 16.41
CA GLU A 320 15.64 -13.61 16.82
C GLU A 320 15.36 -12.52 15.79
N ALA A 321 15.44 -12.84 14.49
CA ALA A 321 15.13 -11.90 13.41
C ALA A 321 13.64 -11.59 13.36
N ILE A 322 12.77 -12.57 13.62
CA ILE A 322 11.32 -12.37 13.71
C ILE A 322 10.98 -11.46 14.89
N HIS A 323 11.54 -11.71 16.07
CA HIS A 323 11.37 -10.87 17.26
C HIS A 323 11.85 -9.44 17.03
N GLU A 324 13.09 -9.30 16.53
CA GLU A 324 13.68 -8.00 16.26
C GLU A 324 12.87 -7.22 15.22
N GLY A 325 12.54 -7.87 14.11
CA GLY A 325 11.81 -7.25 13.01
C GLY A 325 10.42 -6.77 13.41
N LEU A 326 9.65 -7.58 14.14
CA LEU A 326 8.32 -7.20 14.62
C LEU A 326 8.36 -6.13 15.72
N GLY A 327 9.32 -6.25 16.64
CA GLY A 327 9.48 -5.30 17.76
C GLY A 327 9.95 -3.90 17.32
N LYS A 328 10.70 -3.81 16.22
CA LYS A 328 11.23 -2.55 15.68
C LYS A 328 10.45 -2.03 14.46
N CYS A 329 9.43 -2.74 14.00
CA CYS A 329 8.70 -2.34 12.80
C CYS A 329 8.04 -0.97 12.98
N VAL A 330 8.35 -0.07 12.05
CA VAL A 330 7.69 1.23 11.93
C VAL A 330 7.10 1.36 10.52
N VAL A 331 5.84 1.71 10.45
CA VAL A 331 5.16 1.99 9.19
C VAL A 331 4.89 3.49 9.09
N LYS A 332 5.58 4.14 8.16
CA LYS A 332 5.49 5.59 7.98
C LYS A 332 4.03 6.04 7.82
N GLY A 333 3.58 6.94 8.69
CA GLY A 333 2.23 7.45 8.69
C GLY A 333 1.12 6.44 9.05
N ARG A 334 1.45 5.35 9.74
CA ARG A 334 0.48 4.39 10.30
C ARG A 334 0.81 4.15 11.77
N VAL A 335 0.13 4.86 12.64
CA VAL A 335 0.41 4.91 14.09
C VAL A 335 1.91 5.07 14.36
N GLU A 336 2.54 5.93 13.60
CA GLU A 336 3.97 6.19 13.66
C GLU A 336 4.31 7.02 14.89
N LEU A 337 4.97 6.43 15.88
CA LEU A 337 5.39 7.13 17.08
C LEU A 337 6.47 8.17 16.78
N VAL A 338 6.36 9.34 17.42
CA VAL A 338 7.38 10.39 17.44
C VAL A 338 7.86 10.54 18.89
N PRO A 339 8.96 9.88 19.29
CA PRO A 339 9.40 9.79 20.70
C PRO A 339 10.14 11.06 21.14
N ILE A 340 9.41 12.18 21.27
CA ILE A 340 9.93 13.48 21.66
C ILE A 340 9.82 13.76 23.16
N SER A 341 9.14 12.92 23.95
CA SER A 341 8.96 13.11 25.39
C SER A 341 8.72 11.80 26.12
N LYS A 342 9.18 11.74 27.36
CA LYS A 342 8.88 10.63 28.29
C LYS A 342 7.54 10.84 29.03
N ARG A 343 6.98 12.05 28.99
CA ARG A 343 5.76 12.43 29.73
C ARG A 343 4.48 12.08 28.99
N PHE A 344 4.49 12.15 27.66
CA PHE A 344 3.33 11.89 26.81
C PHE A 344 3.76 11.13 25.55
N THR A 345 2.79 10.53 24.89
CA THR A 345 3.00 9.84 23.61
C THR A 345 2.39 10.67 22.48
N ILE A 346 3.12 10.91 21.39
CA ILE A 346 2.61 11.51 20.18
C ILE A 346 2.82 10.57 18.99
N LEU A 347 1.83 10.49 18.10
CA LEU A 347 1.88 9.65 16.92
C LEU A 347 1.29 10.35 15.69
N LEU A 348 1.73 9.91 14.52
CA LEU A 348 1.24 10.33 13.21
C LEU A 348 0.44 9.20 12.57
N ASP A 349 -0.73 9.51 11.99
CA ASP A 349 -1.55 8.53 11.26
C ASP A 349 -2.22 9.14 10.03
N TYR A 350 -2.47 8.29 9.03
CA TYR A 350 -3.13 8.68 7.78
C TYR A 350 -4.67 8.62 7.86
N ALA A 351 -5.26 8.36 8.99
CA ALA A 351 -6.72 8.38 9.17
C ALA A 351 -7.28 9.73 8.71
N HIS A 352 -8.11 9.73 7.66
CA HIS A 352 -8.58 10.93 6.98
C HIS A 352 -10.06 10.85 6.58
N ASN A 353 -10.80 9.90 7.13
CA ASN A 353 -12.25 9.75 6.98
C ASN A 353 -12.85 9.18 8.27
N GLU A 354 -14.18 9.23 8.38
CA GLU A 354 -14.95 8.81 9.55
C GLU A 354 -14.55 7.41 10.04
N VAL A 355 -14.63 6.40 9.17
CA VAL A 355 -14.40 5.00 9.53
C VAL A 355 -12.96 4.76 10.03
N SER A 356 -11.96 5.34 9.36
CA SER A 356 -10.56 5.18 9.78
C SER A 356 -10.26 5.94 11.07
N THR A 357 -10.86 7.10 11.27
CA THR A 357 -10.72 7.89 12.50
C THR A 357 -11.34 7.16 13.68
N GLU A 358 -12.57 6.65 13.54
CA GLU A 358 -13.24 5.86 14.58
C GLU A 358 -12.42 4.63 14.97
N SER A 359 -11.97 3.87 14.00
CA SER A 359 -11.14 2.67 14.22
C SER A 359 -9.85 3.00 14.98
N LEU A 360 -9.15 4.06 14.57
CA LEU A 360 -7.93 4.52 15.23
C LEU A 360 -8.20 4.93 16.68
N LEU A 361 -9.17 5.84 16.90
CA LEU A 361 -9.46 6.37 18.23
C LEU A 361 -9.97 5.27 19.18
N THR A 362 -10.76 4.32 18.69
CA THR A 362 -11.16 3.13 19.46
C THR A 362 -9.94 2.34 19.91
N THR A 363 -9.00 2.09 19.00
CA THR A 363 -7.74 1.39 19.32
C THR A 363 -6.94 2.15 20.37
N LEU A 364 -6.78 3.48 20.21
CA LEU A 364 -5.99 4.29 21.12
C LEU A 364 -6.61 4.43 22.50
N ARG A 365 -7.95 4.48 22.59
CA ARG A 365 -8.70 4.50 23.88
C ARG A 365 -8.46 3.24 24.71
N ALA A 366 -8.27 2.09 24.07
CA ALA A 366 -8.00 0.84 24.78
C ALA A 366 -6.68 0.87 25.58
N TYR A 367 -5.77 1.80 25.29
CA TYR A 367 -4.52 2.02 26.06
C TYR A 367 -4.72 2.91 27.29
N HIS A 368 -5.96 3.31 27.62
CA HIS A 368 -6.32 4.11 28.79
C HIS A 368 -5.45 5.37 28.97
N PRO A 369 -5.28 6.23 27.96
CA PRO A 369 -4.51 7.46 28.12
C PRO A 369 -5.14 8.38 29.17
N HIS A 370 -4.34 9.25 29.79
CA HIS A 370 -4.86 10.31 30.67
C HIS A 370 -5.82 11.21 29.89
N ARG A 371 -5.40 11.69 28.71
CA ARG A 371 -6.26 12.32 27.70
C ARG A 371 -5.91 11.78 26.33
N LEU A 372 -6.92 11.59 25.51
CA LEU A 372 -6.75 11.37 24.06
C LEU A 372 -6.95 12.73 23.36
N VAL A 373 -5.85 13.30 22.88
CA VAL A 373 -5.83 14.54 22.11
C VAL A 373 -5.73 14.25 20.64
N VAL A 374 -6.56 14.89 19.81
CA VAL A 374 -6.57 14.66 18.36
C VAL A 374 -6.30 15.95 17.62
N VAL A 375 -5.23 16.00 16.81
CA VAL A 375 -4.90 17.11 15.90
C VAL A 375 -5.31 16.71 14.51
N PHE A 376 -6.27 17.41 13.89
CA PHE A 376 -6.72 17.05 12.57
C PHE A 376 -7.30 18.21 11.77
N GLY A 377 -7.30 18.03 10.47
CA GLY A 377 -8.00 18.85 9.49
C GLY A 377 -8.63 17.97 8.41
N CYS A 378 -9.18 18.60 7.38
CA CYS A 378 -9.73 17.92 6.23
C CYS A 378 -9.24 18.55 4.92
N GLY A 379 -9.03 17.71 3.89
CA GLY A 379 -8.62 18.20 2.58
C GLY A 379 -9.70 19.03 1.89
N GLY A 380 -9.29 20.10 1.24
CA GLY A 380 -10.12 20.91 0.34
C GLY A 380 -10.46 20.16 -0.95
N ASN A 381 -11.50 20.62 -1.67
CA ASN A 381 -12.02 20.00 -2.89
C ASN A 381 -12.37 18.51 -2.71
N ARG A 382 -12.90 18.15 -1.55
CA ARG A 382 -13.36 16.82 -1.16
C ARG A 382 -14.77 16.88 -0.59
N SER A 383 -15.42 15.72 -0.44
CA SER A 383 -16.78 15.64 0.12
C SER A 383 -16.87 16.28 1.51
N LYS A 384 -17.80 17.19 1.70
CA LYS A 384 -18.11 17.82 2.99
C LYS A 384 -18.57 16.81 4.05
N LEU A 385 -19.20 15.70 3.63
CA LEU A 385 -19.65 14.63 4.54
C LEU A 385 -18.49 14.10 5.37
N ARG A 386 -17.28 14.03 4.79
CA ARG A 386 -16.07 13.62 5.51
C ARG A 386 -15.73 14.58 6.67
N ARG A 387 -15.90 15.90 6.46
CA ARG A 387 -15.65 16.92 7.49
C ARG A 387 -16.59 16.78 8.66
N TYR A 388 -17.89 16.61 8.36
CA TYR A 388 -18.92 16.36 9.37
C TYR A 388 -18.66 15.06 10.12
N GLY A 389 -18.40 13.95 9.43
CA GLY A 389 -18.15 12.65 10.03
C GLY A 389 -16.92 12.61 10.94
N MET A 390 -15.78 13.16 10.48
CA MET A 390 -14.57 13.23 11.31
C MET A 390 -14.79 14.12 12.54
N GLY A 391 -15.43 15.28 12.40
CA GLY A 391 -15.80 16.15 13.52
C GLY A 391 -16.69 15.43 14.53
N GLU A 392 -17.73 14.74 14.08
CA GLU A 392 -18.65 13.97 14.93
C GLU A 392 -17.93 12.89 15.74
N ILE A 393 -17.05 12.10 15.11
CA ILE A 393 -16.30 11.03 15.77
C ILE A 393 -15.29 11.62 16.78
N CYS A 394 -14.54 12.66 16.41
CA CYS A 394 -13.57 13.28 17.33
C CYS A 394 -14.27 13.89 18.53
N ALA A 395 -15.46 14.53 18.36
CA ALA A 395 -16.24 15.07 19.47
C ALA A 395 -16.72 14.00 20.46
N LYS A 396 -17.03 12.80 19.97
CA LYS A 396 -17.47 11.67 20.82
C LYS A 396 -16.33 10.98 21.55
N MET A 397 -15.14 10.95 20.95
CA MET A 397 -14.06 10.05 21.36
C MET A 397 -12.82 10.75 21.91
N ALA A 398 -12.53 12.00 21.54
CA ALA A 398 -11.38 12.74 22.03
C ALA A 398 -11.72 13.55 23.30
N ASP A 399 -10.75 13.72 24.20
CA ASP A 399 -10.85 14.63 25.36
C ASP A 399 -10.56 16.08 24.96
N LEU A 400 -9.76 16.26 23.91
CA LEU A 400 -9.48 17.55 23.27
C LEU A 400 -9.24 17.35 21.78
N SER A 401 -9.89 18.14 20.95
CA SER A 401 -9.64 18.21 19.51
C SER A 401 -8.97 19.52 19.13
N ILE A 402 -7.89 19.47 18.36
CA ILE A 402 -7.19 20.63 17.80
C ILE A 402 -7.51 20.64 16.31
N LEU A 403 -8.40 21.55 15.89
CA LEU A 403 -8.85 21.66 14.51
C LEU A 403 -7.90 22.57 13.75
N THR A 404 -7.36 22.07 12.63
CA THR A 404 -6.35 22.76 11.85
C THR A 404 -6.52 22.49 10.35
N GLU A 405 -5.63 23.06 9.54
CA GLU A 405 -5.58 22.74 8.10
C GLU A 405 -5.04 21.32 7.84
N ASP A 406 -5.35 20.83 6.65
CA ASP A 406 -4.66 19.72 5.99
C ASP A 406 -4.16 20.23 4.61
N ASN A 407 -4.44 19.57 3.50
CA ASN A 407 -4.24 20.07 2.15
C ASN A 407 -5.49 20.88 1.71
N ASN A 408 -5.48 22.17 1.95
CA ASN A 408 -6.64 23.04 1.70
C ASN A 408 -6.96 23.16 0.20
N ARG A 409 -5.95 22.92 -0.66
CA ARG A 409 -6.05 23.10 -2.11
C ARG A 409 -6.60 24.49 -2.45
N PHE A 410 -7.79 24.56 -3.05
CA PHE A 410 -8.41 25.83 -3.50
C PHE A 410 -9.52 26.31 -2.56
N GLU A 411 -9.68 25.74 -1.37
CA GLU A 411 -10.66 26.19 -0.37
C GLU A 411 -9.98 26.95 0.78
N LYS A 412 -10.71 27.88 1.38
CA LYS A 412 -10.25 28.59 2.59
C LYS A 412 -10.28 27.64 3.79
N VAL A 413 -9.25 27.71 4.61
CA VAL A 413 -9.17 26.85 5.82
C VAL A 413 -10.34 27.12 6.78
N GLU A 414 -10.75 28.37 6.92
CA GLU A 414 -11.84 28.80 7.79
C GLU A 414 -13.17 28.13 7.42
N ASP A 415 -13.45 27.98 6.12
CA ASP A 415 -14.65 27.32 5.61
C ASP A 415 -14.62 25.81 5.93
N ILE A 416 -13.43 25.18 5.81
CA ILE A 416 -13.25 23.77 6.16
C ILE A 416 -13.43 23.55 7.67
N LEU A 417 -12.84 24.41 8.51
CA LEU A 417 -12.98 24.35 9.95
C LEU A 417 -14.44 24.57 10.39
N ALA A 418 -15.15 25.47 9.73
CA ALA A 418 -16.58 25.68 9.98
C ALA A 418 -17.41 24.42 9.70
N ASP A 419 -17.13 23.70 8.61
CA ASP A 419 -17.78 22.41 8.33
C ASP A 419 -17.42 21.35 9.40
N ILE A 420 -16.16 21.25 9.85
CA ILE A 420 -15.74 20.34 10.91
C ILE A 420 -16.48 20.66 12.21
N ARG A 421 -16.61 21.92 12.56
CA ARG A 421 -17.33 22.39 13.76
C ARG A 421 -18.80 21.98 13.77
N VAL A 422 -19.47 21.95 12.61
CA VAL A 422 -20.82 21.40 12.50
C VAL A 422 -20.84 19.93 12.95
N GLY A 423 -19.87 19.14 12.51
CA GLY A 423 -19.71 17.74 12.95
C GLY A 423 -19.42 17.63 14.44
N MET A 424 -18.51 18.46 14.97
CA MET A 424 -18.18 18.50 16.40
C MET A 424 -19.46 18.72 17.26
N ASN A 425 -20.23 19.76 16.94
CA ASN A 425 -21.47 20.10 17.66
C ASN A 425 -22.55 18.99 17.54
N LYS A 426 -22.61 18.30 16.40
CA LYS A 426 -23.49 17.14 16.20
C LYS A 426 -23.10 15.95 17.06
N GLY A 427 -21.79 15.69 17.16
CA GLY A 427 -21.25 14.55 17.91
C GLY A 427 -21.39 14.72 19.42
N ASN A 428 -20.97 15.87 19.95
CA ASN A 428 -21.09 16.26 21.35
C ASN A 428 -20.99 17.80 21.46
N PRO A 429 -22.08 18.51 21.78
CA PRO A 429 -22.07 19.97 21.92
C PRO A 429 -21.12 20.50 23.01
N ASP A 430 -20.77 19.66 24.00
CA ASP A 430 -19.85 19.99 25.10
C ASP A 430 -18.42 19.54 24.86
N ALA A 431 -18.13 19.03 23.66
CA ALA A 431 -16.77 18.59 23.29
C ALA A 431 -15.77 19.75 23.36
N LYS A 432 -14.61 19.49 23.97
CA LYS A 432 -13.55 20.48 24.06
C LYS A 432 -12.76 20.50 22.75
N PHE A 433 -12.67 21.65 22.11
CA PHE A 433 -11.83 21.84 20.95
C PHE A 433 -11.24 23.25 20.88
N VAL A 434 -10.15 23.39 20.15
CA VAL A 434 -9.54 24.66 19.79
C VAL A 434 -9.33 24.70 18.27
N GLU A 435 -9.43 25.88 17.66
CA GLU A 435 -9.20 26.08 16.25
C GLU A 435 -7.87 26.85 16.06
N ILE A 436 -6.92 26.21 15.39
CA ILE A 436 -5.62 26.78 15.08
C ILE A 436 -5.37 26.54 13.57
N PRO A 437 -5.69 27.52 12.71
CA PRO A 437 -5.69 27.34 11.26
C PRO A 437 -4.37 26.86 10.69
N ASP A 438 -3.22 27.41 11.13
CA ASP A 438 -1.90 26.93 10.70
C ASP A 438 -1.53 25.62 11.40
N ARG A 439 -1.20 24.61 10.62
CA ARG A 439 -0.92 23.26 11.15
C ARG A 439 0.37 23.19 11.95
N LEU A 440 1.38 24.01 11.64
CA LEU A 440 2.61 24.06 12.44
C LEU A 440 2.32 24.61 13.84
N ASP A 441 1.55 25.69 13.91
CA ASP A 441 1.13 26.28 15.20
C ASP A 441 0.27 25.28 16.00
N ALA A 442 -0.57 24.49 15.32
CA ALA A 442 -1.37 23.45 15.95
C ALA A 442 -0.52 22.31 16.52
N LEU A 443 0.55 21.90 15.83
CA LEU A 443 1.53 20.92 16.35
C LEU A 443 2.27 21.45 17.58
N HIS A 444 2.74 22.70 17.54
CA HIS A 444 3.38 23.36 18.69
C HIS A 444 2.42 23.46 19.88
N TYR A 445 1.18 23.91 19.64
CA TYR A 445 0.14 23.97 20.67
C TYR A 445 -0.11 22.60 21.32
N ALA A 446 -0.16 21.53 20.53
CA ALA A 446 -0.37 20.18 21.06
C ALA A 446 0.75 19.74 21.98
N VAL A 447 2.03 20.07 21.67
CA VAL A 447 3.21 19.79 22.48
C VAL A 447 3.22 20.65 23.76
N ASP A 448 2.99 21.97 23.65
CA ASP A 448 3.03 22.91 24.77
C ASP A 448 1.96 22.64 25.83
N HIS A 449 0.80 22.12 25.42
CA HIS A 449 -0.35 21.85 26.31
C HIS A 449 -0.48 20.36 26.67
N ALA A 450 0.50 19.54 26.28
CA ALA A 450 0.56 18.12 26.63
C ALA A 450 0.72 17.92 28.13
N GLN A 451 -0.04 16.99 28.68
CA GLN A 451 0.01 16.58 30.09
C GLN A 451 0.64 15.20 30.23
N GLU A 452 1.07 14.88 31.44
CA GLU A 452 1.60 13.55 31.71
C GLU A 452 0.55 12.46 31.45
N GLY A 453 0.96 11.42 30.73
CA GLY A 453 0.08 10.31 30.36
C GLY A 453 -0.83 10.58 29.16
N ASP A 454 -0.76 11.76 28.52
CA ASP A 454 -1.51 12.02 27.29
C ASP A 454 -1.10 11.11 26.13
N LEU A 455 -2.04 10.88 25.23
CA LEU A 455 -1.82 10.29 23.93
C LEU A 455 -2.33 11.26 22.87
N ILE A 456 -1.43 11.79 22.06
CA ILE A 456 -1.70 12.81 21.03
C ILE A 456 -1.65 12.14 19.67
N ALA A 457 -2.78 12.09 18.98
CA ALA A 457 -2.90 11.57 17.63
C ALA A 457 -2.96 12.73 16.61
N VAL A 458 -1.91 12.88 15.81
CA VAL A 458 -1.88 13.81 14.68
C VAL A 458 -2.32 13.05 13.44
N ILE A 459 -3.49 13.36 12.92
CA ILE A 459 -4.11 12.56 11.86
C ILE A 459 -4.40 13.36 10.58
N GLY A 460 -4.56 12.60 9.47
CA GLY A 460 -4.89 13.13 8.15
C GLY A 460 -3.75 13.00 7.15
N LYS A 461 -2.56 13.51 7.44
CA LYS A 461 -1.42 13.53 6.53
C LYS A 461 -0.58 12.24 6.55
N GLY A 462 -0.35 11.67 7.73
CA GLY A 462 0.42 10.44 7.89
C GLY A 462 1.79 10.49 7.21
N HIS A 463 1.94 9.77 6.09
CA HIS A 463 3.19 9.70 5.33
C HIS A 463 3.42 10.84 4.33
N GLU A 464 2.47 11.77 4.17
CA GLU A 464 2.62 12.88 3.24
C GLU A 464 3.72 13.85 3.69
N THR A 465 4.55 14.27 2.75
CA THR A 465 5.73 15.12 3.00
C THR A 465 5.52 16.58 2.60
N TYR A 466 4.29 16.95 2.28
CA TYR A 466 3.95 18.29 1.79
C TYR A 466 2.63 18.78 2.35
N ARG A 467 2.40 20.09 2.26
CA ARG A 467 1.09 20.74 2.34
C ARG A 467 0.76 21.42 1.03
N ASP A 468 -0.53 21.37 0.63
CA ASP A 468 -1.05 21.94 -0.61
C ASP A 468 -1.98 23.10 -0.26
N ARG A 469 -1.52 24.33 -0.54
CA ARG A 469 -2.29 25.58 -0.41
C ARG A 469 -2.40 26.23 -1.78
N MET A 470 -3.61 26.43 -2.29
CA MET A 470 -3.91 27.03 -3.59
C MET A 470 -3.18 26.35 -4.77
N GLY A 471 -3.07 25.00 -4.72
CA GLY A 471 -2.38 24.20 -5.73
C GLY A 471 -0.85 24.26 -5.66
N VAL A 472 -0.28 24.98 -4.69
CA VAL A 472 1.16 25.04 -4.45
C VAL A 472 1.54 24.07 -3.34
N LYS A 473 2.34 23.06 -3.69
CA LYS A 473 2.88 22.10 -2.75
C LYS A 473 4.18 22.62 -2.15
N THR A 474 4.24 22.71 -0.83
CA THR A 474 5.43 23.07 -0.06
C THR A 474 5.81 21.91 0.87
N PRO A 475 7.12 21.66 1.11
CA PRO A 475 7.57 20.64 2.06
C PRO A 475 6.94 20.85 3.44
N PHE A 476 6.48 19.75 4.05
CA PHE A 476 5.89 19.74 5.39
C PHE A 476 5.98 18.33 5.96
N LEU A 477 7.02 18.08 6.75
CA LEU A 477 7.32 16.77 7.34
C LEU A 477 7.01 16.83 8.84
N GLU A 478 5.83 16.38 9.24
CA GLU A 478 5.33 16.52 10.62
C GLU A 478 6.29 15.93 11.68
N ARG A 479 6.92 14.79 11.38
CA ARG A 479 7.90 14.18 12.30
C ARG A 479 9.08 15.13 12.54
N GLU A 480 9.72 15.60 11.48
CA GLU A 480 10.89 16.48 11.57
C GLU A 480 10.54 17.78 12.32
N LEU A 481 9.39 18.39 11.99
CA LEU A 481 8.91 19.60 12.65
C LEU A 481 8.68 19.42 14.15
N LEU A 482 8.11 18.26 14.55
CA LEU A 482 7.91 17.94 15.97
C LEU A 482 9.25 17.68 16.69
N GLU A 483 10.17 16.95 16.06
CA GLU A 483 11.50 16.67 16.61
C GLU A 483 12.34 17.97 16.73
N GLU A 484 12.31 18.84 15.74
CA GLU A 484 12.97 20.16 15.78
C GLU A 484 12.39 21.04 16.88
N TYR A 485 11.06 21.10 17.01
CA TYR A 485 10.41 21.89 18.05
C TYR A 485 10.73 21.39 19.45
N ALA A 486 10.70 20.08 19.67
CA ALA A 486 11.07 19.47 20.94
C ALA A 486 12.50 19.83 21.36
N GLN A 487 13.45 19.82 20.40
CA GLN A 487 14.83 20.25 20.64
C GLN A 487 14.92 21.74 21.00
N GLN A 488 14.18 22.62 20.30
CA GLN A 488 14.17 24.07 20.54
C GLN A 488 13.69 24.42 21.96
N ILE A 489 12.68 23.71 22.47
CA ILE A 489 12.14 23.99 23.81
C ILE A 489 12.81 23.16 24.92
N GLY A 490 13.80 22.32 24.57
CA GLY A 490 14.51 21.46 25.55
C GLY A 490 13.59 20.39 26.17
N LEU A 491 12.66 19.84 25.40
CA LEU A 491 11.75 18.78 25.86
C LEU A 491 12.52 17.46 26.00
N GLU A 492 12.44 16.82 27.19
CA GLU A 492 13.08 15.54 27.52
C GLU A 492 12.05 14.37 27.61
#